data_01c1fd753dce56216aa950c47aa1d0f4
#
_entry.id   01c1fd753dce56216aa950c47aa1d0f4
#
_cell.length_a   1.000
_cell.length_b   1.000
_cell.length_c   1.000
_cell.angle_alpha   90.00
_cell.angle_beta   90.00
_cell.angle_gamma   90.00
#
_symmetry.space_group_name_H-M   'P 1'
#
loop_
_entity.id
_entity.type
_entity.pdbx_description
1 polymer ?
#
loop_
_entity_poly.entity_id
_entity_poly.type
_entity_poly.pdbx_seq_one_letter_code
_entity_poly.pdbx_strand_id
1 'polypeptide(L)'
;MSRYKSEQTAYSPLKKKYVPLWRLDTNTVTVTHFNADTQSEESKTYHTDFIRYHLHFSDSKCPDRLRRLVNNGRIVQYLDDMERKVSDAISRQVTLWKQTDSCYLKAVLSGDTEKMLGLENCFVYMARESVFECMVYI
;
A
#
# COMPACT_ATOMS: atom_id res chain seq x y z
N MET A 1 -9.64 -15.80 -1.57
CA MET A 1 -8.30 -15.82 -2.15
C MET A 1 -8.35 -15.45 -3.58
N SER A 2 -7.91 -14.28 -3.91
CA SER A 2 -7.99 -13.86 -5.30
C SER A 2 -6.61 -13.67 -5.89
N ARG A 3 -6.45 -14.25 -7.07
CA ARG A 3 -5.27 -14.08 -7.89
C ARG A 3 -5.69 -13.45 -9.19
N TYR A 4 -4.99 -12.40 -9.56
CA TYR A 4 -5.25 -11.64 -10.78
C TYR A 4 -4.10 -11.87 -11.75
N LYS A 5 -4.46 -12.09 -13.02
CA LYS A 5 -3.49 -12.33 -14.09
C LYS A 5 -3.81 -11.41 -15.25
N SER A 6 -2.78 -10.88 -15.91
CA SER A 6 -2.98 -10.11 -17.14
C SER A 6 -3.42 -11.02 -18.28
N GLU A 7 -4.18 -10.46 -19.21
CA GLU A 7 -4.57 -11.17 -20.44
C GLU A 7 -3.38 -11.32 -21.38
N GLN A 8 -2.47 -10.35 -21.39
CA GLN A 8 -1.25 -10.42 -22.17
C GLN A 8 -0.29 -11.44 -21.57
N THR A 9 0.29 -12.26 -22.44
CA THR A 9 1.23 -13.32 -22.05
C THR A 9 2.50 -13.22 -22.85
N ALA A 10 3.57 -13.84 -22.34
CA ALA A 10 4.82 -14.02 -23.05
C ALA A 10 5.35 -15.44 -22.84
N TYR A 11 6.11 -15.95 -23.81
CA TYR A 11 6.67 -17.28 -23.69
C TYR A 11 7.87 -17.28 -22.73
N SER A 12 7.83 -18.18 -21.76
CA SER A 12 8.93 -18.42 -20.82
C SER A 12 9.70 -19.68 -21.23
N PRO A 13 10.93 -19.56 -21.74
CA PRO A 13 11.75 -20.73 -22.09
C PRO A 13 12.05 -21.61 -20.89
N LEU A 14 12.19 -21.03 -19.70
CA LEU A 14 12.47 -21.77 -18.49
C LEU A 14 11.31 -22.68 -18.08
N LYS A 15 10.08 -22.14 -18.14
CA LYS A 15 8.86 -22.89 -17.81
C LYS A 15 8.29 -23.65 -19.00
N LYS A 16 8.81 -23.41 -20.20
CA LYS A 16 8.37 -24.01 -21.47
C LYS A 16 6.88 -23.79 -21.75
N LYS A 17 6.36 -22.61 -21.38
CA LYS A 17 4.96 -22.24 -21.59
C LYS A 17 4.79 -20.74 -21.65
N TYR A 18 3.63 -20.30 -22.11
CA TYR A 18 3.23 -18.89 -22.03
C TYR A 18 2.82 -18.55 -20.59
N VAL A 19 3.31 -17.42 -20.08
CA VAL A 19 3.00 -16.95 -18.74
C VAL A 19 2.41 -15.54 -18.82
N PRO A 20 1.51 -15.15 -17.89
CA PRO A 20 1.01 -13.78 -17.85
C PRO A 20 2.13 -12.78 -17.60
N LEU A 21 2.06 -11.61 -18.24
CA LEU A 21 3.04 -10.55 -18.02
C LEU A 21 2.96 -10.01 -16.58
N TRP A 22 1.75 -9.94 -16.03
CA TRP A 22 1.51 -9.42 -14.68
C TRP A 22 0.63 -10.38 -13.89
N ARG A 23 0.97 -10.57 -12.63
CA ARG A 23 0.17 -11.36 -11.68
C ARG A 23 0.11 -10.63 -10.36
N LEU A 24 -1.04 -10.69 -9.69
CA LEU A 24 -1.23 -10.16 -8.35
C LEU A 24 -1.79 -11.27 -7.47
N ASP A 25 -1.14 -11.53 -6.34
CA ASP A 25 -1.64 -12.40 -5.29
C ASP A 25 -2.04 -11.53 -4.09
N THR A 26 -3.33 -11.43 -3.81
CA THR A 26 -3.84 -10.59 -2.72
C THR A 26 -3.57 -11.15 -1.34
N ASN A 27 -3.29 -12.45 -1.21
CA ASN A 27 -2.95 -13.05 0.09
C ASN A 27 -1.55 -12.71 0.54
N THR A 28 -0.58 -12.87 -0.35
CA THR A 28 0.83 -12.60 -0.05
C THR A 28 1.18 -11.14 -0.31
N VAL A 29 0.25 -10.39 -0.92
CA VAL A 29 0.44 -8.99 -1.32
C VAL A 29 1.66 -8.85 -2.23
N THR A 30 1.74 -9.74 -3.21
CA THR A 30 2.88 -9.84 -4.13
C THR A 30 2.44 -9.59 -5.56
N VAL A 31 3.15 -8.70 -6.25
CA VAL A 31 3.01 -8.47 -7.68
C VAL A 31 4.20 -9.12 -8.38
N THR A 32 3.92 -9.93 -9.39
CA THR A 32 4.96 -10.58 -10.20
C THR A 32 4.86 -10.06 -11.64
N HIS A 33 5.99 -9.63 -12.17
CA HIS A 33 6.12 -9.18 -13.55
C HIS A 33 7.10 -10.07 -14.30
N PHE A 34 6.67 -10.60 -15.45
CA PHE A 34 7.56 -11.33 -16.35
C PHE A 34 8.15 -10.36 -17.37
N ASN A 35 9.47 -10.18 -17.30
CA ASN A 35 10.20 -9.33 -18.23
C ASN A 35 10.59 -10.18 -19.45
N ALA A 36 9.93 -9.92 -20.59
CA ALA A 36 10.19 -10.66 -21.83
C ALA A 36 11.59 -10.41 -22.40
N ASP A 37 12.17 -9.24 -22.14
CA ASP A 37 13.50 -8.89 -22.66
C ASP A 37 14.60 -9.68 -21.94
N THR A 38 14.50 -9.80 -20.61
CA THR A 38 15.46 -10.57 -19.80
C THR A 38 15.03 -12.01 -19.58
N GLN A 39 13.79 -12.35 -19.94
CA GLN A 39 13.16 -13.66 -19.74
C GLN A 39 13.16 -14.09 -18.27
N SER A 40 13.05 -13.15 -17.36
CA SER A 40 13.06 -13.37 -15.93
C SER A 40 11.81 -12.81 -15.26
N GLU A 41 11.43 -13.40 -14.13
CA GLU A 41 10.35 -12.88 -13.29
C GLU A 41 10.91 -11.95 -12.22
N GLU A 42 10.23 -10.83 -12.03
CA GLU A 42 10.51 -9.87 -10.96
C GLU A 42 9.29 -9.83 -10.05
N SER A 43 9.51 -9.95 -8.74
CA SER A 43 8.44 -9.92 -7.76
C SER A 43 8.66 -8.80 -6.76
N LYS A 44 7.56 -8.12 -6.39
CA LYS A 44 7.57 -7.12 -5.34
C LYS A 44 6.48 -7.47 -4.32
N THR A 45 6.88 -7.60 -3.06
CA THR A 45 5.97 -7.85 -1.95
C THR A 45 5.82 -6.59 -1.12
N TYR A 46 4.58 -6.22 -0.81
CA TYR A 46 4.26 -5.05 0.01
C TYR A 46 4.06 -5.50 1.45
N HIS A 47 4.77 -4.85 2.37
CA HIS A 47 4.77 -5.24 3.79
C HIS A 47 3.93 -4.30 4.66
N THR A 48 3.46 -3.19 4.13
CA THR A 48 2.63 -2.26 4.88
C THR A 48 1.20 -2.82 5.03
N ASP A 49 0.65 -2.65 6.22
CA ASP A 49 -0.68 -3.17 6.54
C ASP A 49 -1.78 -2.49 5.71
N PHE A 50 -1.65 -1.19 5.44
CA PHE A 50 -2.68 -0.47 4.69
C PHE A 50 -2.77 -0.91 3.22
N ILE A 51 -1.68 -1.35 2.60
CA ILE A 51 -1.74 -1.96 1.26
C ILE A 51 -2.50 -3.28 1.31
N ARG A 52 -2.27 -4.11 2.32
CA ARG A 52 -3.00 -5.36 2.51
C ARG A 52 -4.50 -5.10 2.67
N TYR A 53 -4.86 -4.17 3.54
CA TYR A 53 -6.27 -3.82 3.77
C TYR A 53 -6.92 -3.26 2.52
N HIS A 54 -6.22 -2.41 1.77
CA HIS A 54 -6.73 -1.86 0.52
C HIS A 54 -6.97 -2.95 -0.52
N LEU A 55 -6.05 -3.90 -0.67
CA LEU A 55 -6.20 -5.00 -1.62
C LEU A 55 -7.36 -5.93 -1.22
N HIS A 56 -7.50 -6.25 0.05
CA HIS A 56 -8.62 -7.06 0.52
C HIS A 56 -9.95 -6.35 0.32
N PHE A 57 -10.01 -5.06 0.60
CA PHE A 57 -11.20 -4.25 0.34
C PHE A 57 -11.53 -4.21 -1.16
N SER A 58 -10.54 -3.95 -2.02
CA SER A 58 -10.73 -3.88 -3.46
C SER A 58 -11.17 -5.22 -4.05
N ASP A 59 -10.58 -6.32 -3.58
CA ASP A 59 -10.93 -7.67 -4.00
C ASP A 59 -12.39 -8.00 -3.66
N SER A 60 -12.85 -7.56 -2.51
CA SER A 60 -14.22 -7.79 -2.06
C SER A 60 -15.25 -6.87 -2.71
N LYS A 61 -14.91 -5.59 -2.86
CA LYS A 61 -15.86 -4.54 -3.28
C LYS A 61 -15.70 -4.05 -4.71
N CYS A 62 -14.48 -4.04 -5.23
CA CYS A 62 -14.16 -3.47 -6.54
C CYS A 62 -13.17 -4.37 -7.31
N PRO A 63 -13.47 -5.66 -7.54
CA PRO A 63 -12.50 -6.57 -8.19
C PRO A 63 -12.14 -6.13 -9.60
N ASP A 64 -13.03 -5.46 -10.32
CA ASP A 64 -12.76 -4.99 -11.67
C ASP A 64 -11.66 -3.93 -11.73
N ARG A 65 -11.52 -3.14 -10.67
CA ARG A 65 -10.42 -2.18 -10.56
C ARG A 65 -9.07 -2.90 -10.54
N LEU A 66 -8.96 -3.96 -9.75
CA LEU A 66 -7.73 -4.77 -9.70
C LEU A 66 -7.45 -5.46 -11.03
N ARG A 67 -8.48 -6.00 -11.69
CA ARG A 67 -8.33 -6.62 -13.02
C ARG A 67 -7.77 -5.64 -14.04
N ARG A 68 -8.31 -4.42 -14.07
CA ARG A 68 -7.84 -3.39 -15.00
C ARG A 68 -6.40 -2.99 -14.73
N LEU A 69 -6.02 -2.81 -13.46
CA LEU A 69 -4.67 -2.43 -13.10
C LEU A 69 -3.66 -3.52 -13.47
N VAL A 70 -4.01 -4.78 -13.26
CA VAL A 70 -3.15 -5.90 -13.62
C VAL A 70 -3.05 -6.03 -15.14
N ASN A 71 -4.17 -5.93 -15.87
CA ASN A 71 -4.17 -5.99 -17.33
C ASN A 71 -3.36 -4.86 -17.97
N ASN A 72 -3.42 -3.67 -17.42
CA ASN A 72 -2.71 -2.50 -17.95
C ASN A 72 -1.23 -2.45 -17.50
N GLY A 73 -0.81 -3.33 -16.62
CA GLY A 73 0.54 -3.30 -16.07
C GLY A 73 0.81 -2.13 -15.14
N ARG A 74 -0.24 -1.50 -14.59
CA ARG A 74 -0.14 -0.33 -13.73
C ARG A 74 -0.28 -0.64 -12.24
N ILE A 75 -0.39 -1.91 -11.90
CA ILE A 75 -0.62 -2.33 -10.51
C ILE A 75 0.50 -1.89 -9.56
N VAL A 76 1.76 -2.01 -9.97
CA VAL A 76 2.89 -1.60 -9.14
C VAL A 76 2.88 -0.09 -8.91
N GLN A 77 2.69 0.69 -9.97
CA GLN A 77 2.63 2.16 -9.85
C GLN A 77 1.47 2.57 -8.95
N TYR A 78 0.31 1.95 -9.10
CA TYR A 78 -0.86 2.22 -8.28
C TYR A 78 -0.60 1.94 -6.79
N LEU A 79 -0.01 0.79 -6.47
CA LEU A 79 0.29 0.42 -5.09
C LEU A 79 1.40 1.28 -4.48
N ASP A 80 2.44 1.59 -5.25
CA ASP A 80 3.51 2.48 -4.80
C ASP A 80 2.99 3.88 -4.52
N ASP A 81 2.13 4.42 -5.40
CA ASP A 81 1.51 5.72 -5.21
C ASP A 81 0.60 5.73 -3.98
N MET A 82 -0.16 4.67 -3.77
CA MET A 82 -1.00 4.55 -2.59
C MET A 82 -0.18 4.52 -1.30
N GLU A 83 0.88 3.71 -1.28
CA GLU A 83 1.78 3.61 -0.13
C GLU A 83 2.35 4.99 0.24
N ARG A 84 2.83 5.72 -0.76
CA ARG A 84 3.36 7.07 -0.58
C ARG A 84 2.29 8.04 -0.08
N LYS A 85 1.13 8.07 -0.74
CA LYS A 85 0.04 9.00 -0.40
C LYS A 85 -0.51 8.77 0.99
N VAL A 86 -0.69 7.52 1.40
CA VAL A 86 -1.17 7.17 2.74
C VAL A 86 -0.13 7.55 3.78
N SER A 87 1.13 7.20 3.58
CA SER A 87 2.22 7.56 4.50
C SER A 87 2.35 9.08 4.65
N ASP A 88 2.32 9.82 3.54
CA ASP A 88 2.41 11.28 3.55
C ASP A 88 1.21 11.91 4.26
N ALA A 89 0.01 11.40 4.06
CA ALA A 89 -1.19 11.90 4.71
C ALA A 89 -1.13 11.71 6.23
N ILE A 90 -0.68 10.55 6.68
CA ILE A 90 -0.50 10.26 8.10
C ILE A 90 0.55 11.21 8.70
N SER A 91 1.71 11.33 8.06
CA SER A 91 2.80 12.19 8.54
C SER A 91 2.38 13.66 8.62
N ARG A 92 1.67 14.15 7.63
CA ARG A 92 1.17 15.54 7.62
C ARG A 92 0.19 15.79 8.75
N GLN A 93 -0.71 14.87 9.00
CA GLN A 93 -1.69 14.99 10.06
C GLN A 93 -1.03 14.99 11.44
N VAL A 94 -0.08 14.10 11.66
CA VAL A 94 0.70 14.03 12.90
C VAL A 94 1.49 15.32 13.12
N THR A 95 2.16 15.81 12.09
CA THR A 95 2.92 17.07 12.15
C THR A 95 2.01 18.24 12.50
N LEU A 96 0.83 18.32 11.91
CA LEU A 96 -0.13 19.37 12.22
C LEU A 96 -0.55 19.34 13.69
N TRP A 97 -0.88 18.17 14.21
CA TRP A 97 -1.26 18.05 15.64
C TRP A 97 -0.12 18.37 16.58
N LYS A 98 1.13 18.00 16.26
CA LYS A 98 2.29 18.40 17.04
C LYS A 98 2.46 19.92 17.15
N GLN A 99 2.05 20.63 16.10
CA GLN A 99 2.15 22.09 16.05
C GLN A 99 0.98 22.81 16.73
N THR A 100 -0.16 22.15 16.88
CA THR A 100 -1.42 22.77 17.29
C THR A 100 -2.00 22.24 18.60
N ASP A 101 -1.61 21.04 19.03
CA ASP A 101 -2.15 20.42 20.24
C ASP A 101 -1.53 21.05 21.48
N SER A 102 -2.37 21.60 22.36
CA SER A 102 -1.90 22.31 23.56
C SER A 102 -1.22 21.38 24.55
N CYS A 103 -1.68 20.15 24.70
CA CYS A 103 -1.06 19.17 25.60
C CYS A 103 0.32 18.78 25.12
N TYR A 104 0.48 18.57 23.82
CA TYR A 104 1.77 18.26 23.22
C TYR A 104 2.75 19.42 23.39
N LEU A 105 2.32 20.65 23.10
CA LEU A 105 3.17 21.84 23.23
C LEU A 105 3.60 22.05 24.67
N LYS A 106 2.72 21.82 25.65
CA LYS A 106 3.07 21.87 27.06
C LYS A 106 4.12 20.83 27.45
N ALA A 107 3.98 19.60 26.92
CA ALA A 107 4.95 18.54 27.19
C ALA A 107 6.33 18.90 26.61
N VAL A 108 6.38 19.49 25.40
CA VAL A 108 7.64 19.98 24.80
C VAL A 108 8.29 21.04 25.70
N LEU A 109 7.53 22.04 26.15
CA LEU A 109 8.04 23.13 26.98
C LEU A 109 8.54 22.65 28.36
N SER A 110 7.90 21.63 28.92
CA SER A 110 8.29 21.05 30.21
C SER A 110 9.38 19.99 30.10
N GLY A 111 9.74 19.57 28.90
CA GLY A 111 10.72 18.51 28.68
C GLY A 111 10.22 17.11 29.04
N ASP A 112 8.90 16.89 29.08
CA ASP A 112 8.28 15.61 29.43
C ASP A 112 8.29 14.70 28.23
N THR A 113 9.39 13.97 28.02
CA THR A 113 9.62 13.10 26.88
C THR A 113 8.63 11.94 26.84
N GLU A 114 8.31 11.37 27.98
CA GLU A 114 7.34 10.26 28.08
C GLU A 114 5.97 10.67 27.58
N LYS A 115 5.49 11.85 28.01
CA LYS A 115 4.21 12.39 27.58
C LYS A 115 4.21 12.73 26.09
N MET A 116 5.30 13.30 25.60
CA MET A 116 5.48 13.58 24.17
C MET A 116 5.34 12.31 23.32
N LEU A 117 6.04 11.24 23.70
CA LEU A 117 5.99 9.96 22.98
C LEU A 117 4.59 9.34 23.02
N GLY A 118 3.92 9.39 24.18
CA GLY A 118 2.56 8.89 24.32
C GLY A 118 1.58 9.63 23.42
N LEU A 119 1.68 10.96 23.37
CA LEU A 119 0.83 11.78 22.50
C LEU A 119 1.14 11.54 21.01
N GLU A 120 2.41 11.42 20.64
CA GLU A 120 2.80 11.10 19.25
C GLU A 120 2.21 9.76 18.80
N ASN A 121 2.26 8.74 19.65
CA ASN A 121 1.66 7.45 19.36
C ASN A 121 0.14 7.54 19.17
N CYS A 122 -0.53 8.33 20.01
CA CYS A 122 -1.97 8.60 19.84
C CYS A 122 -2.26 9.31 18.53
N PHE A 123 -1.46 10.30 18.16
CA PHE A 123 -1.63 11.03 16.91
C PHE A 123 -1.48 10.10 15.69
N VAL A 124 -0.46 9.25 15.70
CA VAL A 124 -0.27 8.27 14.64
C VAL A 124 -1.48 7.35 14.51
N TYR A 125 -1.96 6.82 15.63
CA TYR A 125 -3.12 5.93 15.65
C TYR A 125 -4.37 6.61 15.10
N MET A 126 -4.68 7.83 15.57
CA MET A 126 -5.84 8.59 15.12
C MET A 126 -5.73 8.99 13.63
N ALA A 127 -4.54 9.39 13.20
CA ALA A 127 -4.30 9.73 11.80
C ALA A 127 -4.51 8.51 10.89
N ARG A 128 -4.02 7.34 11.30
CA ARG A 128 -4.22 6.09 10.55
C ARG A 128 -5.70 5.76 10.39
N GLU A 129 -6.48 5.86 11.45
CA GLU A 129 -7.93 5.59 11.36
C GLU A 129 -8.61 6.51 10.36
N SER A 130 -8.35 7.81 10.44
CA SER A 130 -8.94 8.80 9.54
C SER A 130 -8.52 8.59 8.08
N VAL A 131 -7.23 8.39 7.84
CA VAL A 131 -6.68 8.20 6.49
C VAL A 131 -7.16 6.88 5.89
N PHE A 132 -7.27 5.82 6.68
CA PHE A 132 -7.76 4.53 6.19
C PHE A 132 -9.19 4.62 5.67
N GLU A 133 -10.07 5.34 6.37
CA GLU A 133 -11.45 5.54 5.89
C GLU A 133 -11.48 6.29 4.56
N CYS A 134 -10.61 7.29 4.39
CA CYS A 134 -10.63 8.15 3.22
C CYS A 134 -9.85 7.59 2.02
N MET A 135 -8.86 6.76 2.24
CA MET A 135 -7.91 6.36 1.19
C MET A 135 -7.75 4.86 1.02
N VAL A 136 -7.96 4.07 2.06
CA VAL A 136 -7.73 2.62 2.02
C VAL A 136 -9.02 1.87 1.69
N TYR A 137 -10.14 2.28 2.25
CA TYR A 137 -11.43 1.64 2.07
C TYR A 137 -12.32 2.38 1.05
N ILE A 138 -11.76 2.61 -0.12
CA ILE A 138 -12.50 3.31 -1.20
C ILE A 138 -12.48 2.53 -2.52
#